data_55a6f789179f26cfa46aac0b2382f121
#
_entry.id   55a6f789179f26cfa46aac0b2382f121
#
_cell.length_a   1.000
_cell.length_b   1.000
_cell.length_c   1.000
_cell.angle_alpha   90.00
_cell.angle_beta   90.00
_cell.angle_gamma   90.00
#
_symmetry.space_group_name_H-M   'P 1'
#
loop_
_entity.id
_entity.type
_entity.pdbx_description
1 polymer ?
#
loop_
_entity_poly.entity_id
_entity_poly.type
_entity_poly.pdbx_seq_one_letter_code
_entity_poly.pdbx_strand_id
1 'polypeptide(L)'
;GAAWRVKDLTLTPSPYLKGYLDEFLQDTRLSPLTETNRGCPFECTFCVDGVGSRQKIFKSSHDRVKAELIYIASKTRSKYLQLADVNFGMFPEDIEFSKLFSKIKNEYDFPHHIQVCAGKNNQERIIKCGEILDGSLRFGASIQSMDDEVLKNIKRSNISYEKLIEVSKRVSNTEASTYSEVI
;
A
#
# COMPACT_ATOMS: atom_id res chain seq x y z
N GLY A 1 29.88 4.53 6.73
CA GLY A 1 29.14 4.56 8.00
C GLY A 1 27.67 4.23 7.78
N ALA A 2 26.97 3.78 8.81
CA ALA A 2 25.52 3.52 8.73
C ALA A 2 24.80 4.84 8.41
N ALA A 3 23.88 4.79 7.44
CA ALA A 3 23.08 5.96 7.08
C ALA A 3 22.21 6.38 8.28
N TRP A 4 22.15 7.68 8.55
CA TRP A 4 21.26 8.23 9.57
C TRP A 4 19.80 7.99 9.14
N ARG A 5 18.94 7.52 10.06
CA ARG A 5 17.55 7.21 9.78
C ARG A 5 16.63 8.18 10.49
N VAL A 6 15.73 8.77 9.72
CA VAL A 6 14.61 9.53 10.26
C VAL A 6 13.66 8.54 10.96
N LYS A 7 13.45 8.71 12.26
CA LYS A 7 12.59 7.83 13.08
C LYS A 7 11.11 8.24 13.01
N ASP A 8 10.86 9.50 12.73
CA ASP A 8 9.52 10.07 12.60
C ASP A 8 9.38 10.68 11.20
N LEU A 9 8.56 10.05 10.37
CA LEU A 9 8.34 10.49 9.00
C LEU A 9 7.64 11.85 8.92
N THR A 10 6.95 12.28 9.98
CA THR A 10 6.28 13.58 10.02
C THR A 10 7.26 14.75 10.06
N LEU A 11 8.49 14.51 10.53
CA LEU A 11 9.56 15.51 10.56
C LEU A 11 10.15 15.80 9.17
N THR A 12 9.91 14.92 8.21
CA THR A 12 10.35 15.14 6.83
C THR A 12 9.35 16.07 6.12
N PRO A 13 9.79 17.24 5.58
CA PRO A 13 8.89 18.13 4.88
C PRO A 13 8.17 17.44 3.71
N SER A 14 6.88 17.67 3.56
CA SER A 14 6.13 17.16 2.43
C SER A 14 6.45 17.93 1.16
N PRO A 15 6.88 17.28 0.08
CA PRO A 15 7.07 17.96 -1.19
C PRO A 15 5.74 18.43 -1.79
N TYR A 16 4.64 17.76 -1.50
CA TYR A 16 3.30 18.18 -1.89
C TYR A 16 2.88 19.46 -1.17
N LEU A 17 2.90 19.45 0.18
CA LEU A 17 2.48 20.60 0.98
C LEU A 17 3.40 21.82 0.81
N LYS A 18 4.60 21.64 0.27
CA LYS A 18 5.53 22.72 -0.12
C LYS A 18 5.33 23.19 -1.56
N GLY A 19 4.43 22.55 -2.32
CA GLY A 19 4.15 22.91 -3.72
C GLY A 19 5.22 22.50 -4.73
N TYR A 20 6.25 21.73 -4.31
CA TYR A 20 7.35 21.34 -5.20
C TYR A 20 6.94 20.38 -6.33
N LEU A 21 5.79 19.73 -6.18
CA LEU A 21 5.27 18.75 -7.15
C LEU A 21 4.06 19.26 -7.94
N ASP A 22 3.71 20.55 -7.84
CA ASP A 22 2.49 21.10 -8.43
C ASP A 22 2.41 20.92 -9.94
N GLU A 23 3.53 21.16 -10.66
CA GLU A 23 3.59 20.97 -12.11
C GLU A 23 3.36 19.51 -12.52
N PHE A 24 3.85 18.54 -11.72
CA PHE A 24 3.69 17.11 -12.00
C PHE A 24 2.27 16.62 -11.71
N LEU A 25 1.55 17.25 -10.79
CA LEU A 25 0.15 16.93 -10.52
C LEU A 25 -0.79 17.29 -11.69
N GLN A 26 -0.36 18.17 -12.58
CA GLN A 26 -1.11 18.54 -13.78
C GLN A 26 -0.86 17.59 -14.97
N ASP A 27 0.17 16.75 -14.93
CA ASP A 27 0.50 15.82 -16.00
C ASP A 27 -0.27 14.51 -15.80
N THR A 28 -1.24 14.23 -16.70
CA THR A 28 -2.09 13.01 -16.64
C THR A 28 -1.34 11.72 -16.91
N ARG A 29 -0.09 11.77 -17.37
CA ARG A 29 0.78 10.60 -17.56
C ARG A 29 1.43 10.15 -16.26
N LEU A 30 1.40 11.00 -15.22
CA LEU A 30 1.97 10.74 -13.91
C LEU A 30 0.90 10.41 -12.89
N SER A 31 1.25 9.57 -11.93
CA SER A 31 0.40 9.25 -10.79
C SER A 31 1.07 9.77 -9.52
N PRO A 32 0.35 10.52 -8.68
CA PRO A 32 0.85 10.89 -7.36
C PRO A 32 1.23 9.63 -6.55
N LEU A 33 2.27 9.75 -5.73
CA LEU A 33 2.74 8.69 -4.85
C LEU A 33 2.74 9.21 -3.41
N THR A 34 2.15 8.44 -2.50
CA THR A 34 2.21 8.71 -1.04
C THR A 34 2.53 7.43 -0.27
N GLU A 35 2.74 7.54 1.03
CA GLU A 35 2.97 6.39 1.92
C GLU A 35 2.29 6.60 3.28
N THR A 36 1.72 5.52 3.84
CA THR A 36 1.22 5.53 5.22
C THR A 36 2.25 4.97 6.19
N ASN A 37 3.10 4.08 5.71
CA ASN A 37 4.21 3.52 6.47
C ASN A 37 5.38 3.13 5.56
N ARG A 38 6.55 2.97 6.16
CA ARG A 38 7.80 2.58 5.49
C ARG A 38 8.48 1.46 6.24
N GLY A 39 8.92 0.44 5.49
CA GLY A 39 9.63 -0.73 6.00
C GLY A 39 8.80 -2.01 5.87
N CYS A 40 9.46 -3.16 6.07
CA CYS A 40 8.83 -4.47 5.97
C CYS A 40 9.33 -5.36 7.11
N PRO A 41 8.47 -5.97 7.95
CA PRO A 41 8.92 -6.77 9.08
C PRO A 41 9.38 -8.17 8.69
N PHE A 42 9.31 -8.53 7.40
CA PHE A 42 9.65 -9.86 6.90
C PHE A 42 11.10 -9.94 6.42
N GLU A 43 11.64 -11.16 6.38
CA GLU A 43 13.04 -11.47 6.07
C GLU A 43 13.20 -12.21 4.75
N CYS A 44 12.29 -12.03 3.80
CA CYS A 44 12.34 -12.74 2.53
C CYS A 44 13.70 -12.53 1.84
N THR A 45 14.44 -13.63 1.57
CA THR A 45 15.85 -13.57 1.15
C THR A 45 16.06 -13.01 -0.26
N PHE A 46 15.04 -13.05 -1.11
CA PHE A 46 15.05 -12.51 -2.47
C PHE A 46 14.66 -11.02 -2.53
N CYS A 47 14.12 -10.47 -1.43
CA CYS A 47 13.52 -9.14 -1.43
C CYS A 47 14.49 -8.10 -0.87
N VAL A 48 14.59 -6.94 -1.53
CA VAL A 48 15.40 -5.82 -1.05
C VAL A 48 14.92 -5.28 0.30
N ASP A 49 13.63 -5.42 0.61
CA ASP A 49 13.05 -5.01 1.89
C ASP A 49 13.22 -6.06 3.00
N GLY A 50 13.68 -7.29 2.66
CA GLY A 50 14.00 -8.35 3.61
C GLY A 50 15.30 -8.15 4.39
N VAL A 51 16.07 -7.10 4.08
CA VAL A 51 17.33 -6.81 4.78
C VAL A 51 17.08 -6.13 6.13
N GLY A 52 17.81 -6.53 7.18
CA GLY A 52 17.61 -6.09 8.56
C GLY A 52 17.55 -4.58 8.75
N SER A 53 18.20 -3.82 7.86
CA SER A 53 18.11 -2.37 7.87
C SER A 53 16.72 -1.82 7.51
N ARG A 54 15.83 -2.57 6.84
CA ARG A 54 14.49 -2.15 6.41
C ARG A 54 13.35 -2.81 7.18
N GLN A 55 13.65 -3.69 8.14
CA GLN A 55 12.64 -4.44 8.91
C GLN A 55 11.88 -3.59 9.92
N LYS A 56 12.43 -2.45 10.31
CA LYS A 56 11.77 -1.54 11.24
C LYS A 56 10.72 -0.71 10.52
N ILE A 57 9.47 -0.76 11.03
CA ILE A 57 8.36 0.01 10.50
C ILE A 57 8.36 1.41 11.08
N PHE A 58 8.23 2.40 10.21
CA PHE A 58 7.99 3.80 10.53
C PHE A 58 6.64 4.21 9.95
N LYS A 59 5.78 4.78 10.78
CA LYS A 59 4.42 5.18 10.37
C LYS A 59 4.34 6.69 10.17
N SER A 60 3.59 7.10 9.17
CA SER A 60 3.16 8.48 9.01
C SER A 60 1.96 8.77 9.91
N SER A 61 1.84 9.98 10.41
CA SER A 61 0.64 10.36 11.15
C SER A 61 -0.57 10.45 10.22
N HIS A 62 -1.75 10.13 10.75
CA HIS A 62 -3.00 10.23 10.00
C HIS A 62 -3.23 11.66 9.46
N ASP A 63 -2.94 12.69 10.26
CA ASP A 63 -3.12 14.09 9.86
C ASP A 63 -2.19 14.47 8.71
N ARG A 64 -0.95 13.95 8.72
CA ARG A 64 0.00 14.19 7.63
C ARG A 64 -0.50 13.58 6.32
N VAL A 65 -0.90 12.31 6.34
CA VAL A 65 -1.42 11.61 5.15
C VAL A 65 -2.69 12.30 4.65
N LYS A 66 -3.60 12.67 5.56
CA LYS A 66 -4.81 13.40 5.22
C LYS A 66 -4.52 14.74 4.53
N ALA A 67 -3.60 15.53 5.09
CA ALA A 67 -3.25 16.83 4.51
C ALA A 67 -2.65 16.68 3.10
N GLU A 68 -1.75 15.71 2.91
CA GLU A 68 -1.16 15.42 1.59
C GLU A 68 -2.22 14.97 0.59
N LEU A 69 -3.13 14.06 0.97
CA LEU A 69 -4.19 13.58 0.09
C LEU A 69 -5.15 14.67 -0.34
N ILE A 70 -5.56 15.55 0.58
CA ILE A 70 -6.40 16.71 0.25
C ILE A 70 -5.68 17.63 -0.73
N TYR A 71 -4.40 17.90 -0.48
CA TYR A 71 -3.58 18.74 -1.37
C TYR A 71 -3.46 18.12 -2.77
N ILE A 72 -3.12 16.84 -2.84
CA ILE A 72 -3.03 16.11 -4.11
C ILE A 72 -4.38 16.13 -4.82
N ALA A 73 -5.45 15.75 -4.13
CA ALA A 73 -6.79 15.67 -4.70
C ALA A 73 -7.30 17.01 -5.25
N SER A 74 -6.93 18.12 -4.61
CA SER A 74 -7.32 19.46 -5.06
C SER A 74 -6.57 19.94 -6.31
N LYS A 75 -5.48 19.29 -6.70
CA LYS A 75 -4.60 19.73 -7.81
C LYS A 75 -4.41 18.70 -8.91
N THR A 76 -4.49 17.41 -8.59
CA THR A 76 -4.18 16.37 -9.58
C THR A 76 -5.24 16.23 -10.66
N ARG A 77 -4.78 15.94 -11.88
CA ARG A 77 -5.63 15.51 -12.99
C ARG A 77 -5.64 13.96 -13.16
N SER A 78 -4.77 13.27 -12.43
CA SER A 78 -4.74 11.81 -12.43
C SER A 78 -5.94 11.25 -11.67
N LYS A 79 -6.42 10.07 -12.08
CA LYS A 79 -7.38 9.27 -11.32
C LYS A 79 -6.71 8.16 -10.51
N TYR A 80 -5.40 8.03 -10.63
CA TYR A 80 -4.58 7.00 -10.01
C TYR A 80 -3.78 7.57 -8.84
N LEU A 81 -3.69 6.78 -7.77
CA LEU A 81 -2.80 7.00 -6.64
C LEU A 81 -1.90 5.78 -6.47
N GLN A 82 -0.60 6.00 -6.43
CA GLN A 82 0.36 4.98 -6.02
C GLN A 82 0.58 5.08 -4.51
N LEU A 83 0.35 4.01 -3.79
CA LEU A 83 0.68 3.89 -2.38
C LEU A 83 1.96 3.08 -2.25
N ALA A 84 3.00 3.67 -1.67
CA ALA A 84 4.33 3.06 -1.58
C ALA A 84 4.48 2.03 -0.45
N ASP A 85 3.41 1.79 0.29
CA ASP A 85 3.35 0.79 1.34
C ASP A 85 3.60 -0.61 0.77
N VAL A 86 4.48 -1.37 1.40
CA VAL A 86 4.83 -2.72 0.92
C VAL A 86 3.97 -3.83 1.54
N ASN A 87 3.06 -3.51 2.47
CA ASN A 87 2.20 -4.46 3.16
C ASN A 87 0.87 -3.83 3.60
N PHE A 88 0.18 -3.11 2.73
CA PHE A 88 -1.10 -2.47 3.06
C PHE A 88 -2.17 -3.50 3.48
N GLY A 89 -2.95 -3.18 4.50
CA GLY A 89 -3.91 -4.10 5.13
C GLY A 89 -3.28 -4.95 6.25
N MET A 90 -1.96 -4.86 6.48
CA MET A 90 -1.30 -5.58 7.56
C MET A 90 -1.55 -4.93 8.93
N PHE A 91 -1.62 -3.62 9.01
CA PHE A 91 -1.79 -2.88 10.27
C PHE A 91 -3.24 -2.50 10.54
N PRO A 92 -3.66 -2.40 11.83
CA PRO A 92 -5.01 -1.95 12.18
C PRO A 92 -5.36 -0.57 11.61
N GLU A 93 -4.39 0.32 11.54
CA GLU A 93 -4.54 1.69 11.03
C GLU A 93 -4.91 1.75 9.55
N ASP A 94 -4.63 0.69 8.77
CA ASP A 94 -4.95 0.63 7.33
C ASP A 94 -6.45 0.68 7.08
N ILE A 95 -7.28 0.26 8.05
CA ILE A 95 -8.73 0.44 8.01
C ILE A 95 -9.09 1.93 8.04
N GLU A 96 -8.46 2.70 8.91
CA GLU A 96 -8.74 4.14 9.03
C GLU A 96 -8.21 4.90 7.80
N PHE A 97 -7.07 4.49 7.25
CA PHE A 97 -6.60 5.02 5.97
C PHE A 97 -7.54 4.66 4.82
N SER A 98 -8.08 3.44 4.77
CA SER A 98 -9.08 3.06 3.76
C SER A 98 -10.34 3.94 3.83
N LYS A 99 -10.84 4.22 5.03
CA LYS A 99 -11.95 5.16 5.23
C LYS A 99 -11.59 6.58 4.77
N LEU A 100 -10.37 7.02 5.06
CA LEU A 100 -9.87 8.31 4.61
C LEU A 100 -9.83 8.40 3.08
N PHE A 101 -9.25 7.40 2.39
CA PHE A 101 -9.22 7.35 0.94
C PHE A 101 -10.63 7.37 0.32
N SER A 102 -11.55 6.56 0.86
CA SER A 102 -12.95 6.54 0.44
C SER A 102 -13.63 7.90 0.60
N LYS A 103 -13.40 8.57 1.74
CA LYS A 103 -13.92 9.91 1.99
C LYS A 103 -13.37 10.93 0.99
N ILE A 104 -12.06 10.94 0.74
CA ILE A 104 -11.41 11.85 -0.22
C ILE A 104 -11.93 11.57 -1.64
N LYS A 105 -12.13 10.30 -2.02
CA LYS A 105 -12.74 9.94 -3.30
C LYS A 105 -14.13 10.59 -3.46
N ASN A 106 -14.96 10.52 -2.43
CA ASN A 106 -16.32 11.07 -2.49
C ASN A 106 -16.33 12.62 -2.52
N GLU A 107 -15.39 13.26 -1.83
CA GLU A 107 -15.33 14.72 -1.74
C GLU A 107 -14.64 15.38 -2.95
N TYR A 108 -13.62 14.72 -3.54
CA TYR A 108 -12.74 15.29 -4.55
C TYR A 108 -12.72 14.53 -5.88
N ASP A 109 -13.50 13.45 -6.02
CA ASP A 109 -13.48 12.57 -7.19
C ASP A 109 -12.07 11.99 -7.48
N PHE A 110 -11.32 11.69 -6.39
CA PHE A 110 -9.95 11.15 -6.38
C PHE A 110 -9.64 10.44 -5.07
N PRO A 111 -8.91 9.30 -5.09
CA PRO A 111 -8.50 8.50 -6.24
C PRO A 111 -9.59 7.51 -6.69
N HIS A 112 -9.66 7.24 -7.99
CA HIS A 112 -10.49 6.14 -8.51
C HIS A 112 -9.77 4.79 -8.47
N HIS A 113 -8.43 4.83 -8.58
CA HIS A 113 -7.59 3.64 -8.57
C HIS A 113 -6.43 3.83 -7.61
N ILE A 114 -6.28 2.91 -6.67
CA ILE A 114 -5.17 2.85 -5.72
C ILE A 114 -4.37 1.60 -6.02
N GLN A 115 -3.12 1.77 -6.40
CA GLN A 115 -2.19 0.65 -6.58
C GLN A 115 -1.29 0.53 -5.35
N VAL A 116 -1.25 -0.67 -4.76
CA VAL A 116 -0.45 -0.95 -3.55
C VAL A 116 -0.11 -2.43 -3.46
N CYS A 117 0.99 -2.75 -2.77
CA CYS A 117 1.31 -4.11 -2.38
C CYS A 117 0.50 -4.49 -1.14
N ALA A 118 -0.32 -5.55 -1.24
CA ALA A 118 -1.08 -6.06 -0.11
C ALA A 118 -0.18 -6.76 0.93
N GLY A 119 -0.55 -6.68 2.17
CA GLY A 119 0.10 -7.41 3.26
C GLY A 119 -0.01 -8.92 3.08
N LYS A 120 0.95 -9.67 3.61
CA LYS A 120 0.98 -11.13 3.54
C LYS A 120 0.11 -11.80 4.60
N ASN A 121 -0.16 -11.10 5.70
CA ASN A 121 -0.91 -11.57 6.85
C ASN A 121 -2.17 -10.72 7.04
N ASN A 122 -3.13 -11.25 7.84
CA ASN A 122 -4.41 -10.58 8.13
C ASN A 122 -5.30 -10.36 6.91
N GLN A 123 -5.54 -11.43 6.12
CA GLN A 123 -6.37 -11.37 4.91
C GLN A 123 -7.75 -10.75 5.16
N GLU A 124 -8.36 -11.02 6.32
CA GLU A 124 -9.65 -10.41 6.69
C GLU A 124 -9.58 -8.88 6.71
N ARG A 125 -8.45 -8.31 7.19
CA ARG A 125 -8.27 -6.86 7.17
C ARG A 125 -8.03 -6.34 5.77
N ILE A 126 -7.26 -7.05 4.95
CA ILE A 126 -7.04 -6.71 3.53
C ILE A 126 -8.36 -6.69 2.78
N ILE A 127 -9.20 -7.72 2.97
CA ILE A 127 -10.54 -7.79 2.37
C ILE A 127 -11.38 -6.60 2.84
N LYS A 128 -11.39 -6.31 4.14
CA LYS A 128 -12.14 -5.19 4.70
C LYS A 128 -11.67 -3.84 4.15
N CYS A 129 -10.37 -3.65 3.95
CA CYS A 129 -9.84 -2.46 3.26
C CYS A 129 -10.40 -2.37 1.83
N GLY A 130 -10.42 -3.50 1.10
CA GLY A 130 -10.98 -3.56 -0.25
C GLY A 130 -12.48 -3.24 -0.30
N GLU A 131 -13.26 -3.78 0.64
CA GLU A 131 -14.70 -3.49 0.77
C GLU A 131 -14.97 -2.00 1.03
N ILE A 132 -14.18 -1.36 1.91
CA ILE A 132 -14.30 0.08 2.21
C ILE A 132 -13.94 0.93 0.98
N LEU A 133 -12.97 0.49 0.19
CA LEU A 133 -12.47 1.22 -0.97
C LEU A 133 -13.27 0.95 -2.26
N ASP A 134 -14.26 0.08 -2.19
CA ASP A 134 -15.29 -0.14 -3.22
C ASP A 134 -14.72 -0.13 -4.65
N GLY A 135 -13.99 -1.18 -5.01
CA GLY A 135 -13.36 -1.36 -6.33
C GLY A 135 -12.18 -0.46 -6.65
N SER A 136 -11.88 0.54 -5.82
CA SER A 136 -10.73 1.45 -6.07
C SER A 136 -9.38 0.78 -5.84
N LEU A 137 -9.32 -0.30 -5.06
CA LEU A 137 -8.08 -0.94 -4.66
C LEU A 137 -7.69 -2.06 -5.64
N ARG A 138 -6.45 -1.99 -6.13
CA ARG A 138 -5.85 -3.06 -6.91
C ARG A 138 -4.87 -3.83 -6.04
N PHE A 139 -5.22 -5.08 -5.74
CA PHE A 139 -4.41 -5.95 -4.90
C PHE A 139 -3.36 -6.72 -5.68
N GLY A 140 -2.11 -6.64 -5.22
CA GLY A 140 -1.08 -7.62 -5.56
C GLY A 140 -0.96 -8.65 -4.44
N ALA A 141 -1.22 -9.93 -4.75
CA ALA A 141 -1.03 -11.04 -3.82
C ALA A 141 0.14 -11.91 -4.31
N SER A 142 1.35 -11.60 -3.86
CA SER A 142 2.55 -12.31 -4.29
C SER A 142 2.67 -13.63 -3.54
N ILE A 143 2.42 -14.77 -4.20
CA ILE A 143 2.55 -16.11 -3.64
C ILE A 143 4.01 -16.58 -3.64
N GLN A 144 4.75 -16.21 -4.67
CA GLN A 144 6.16 -16.55 -4.94
C GLN A 144 6.38 -18.04 -5.24
N SER A 145 6.00 -18.95 -4.33
CA SER A 145 6.06 -20.40 -4.49
C SER A 145 4.95 -21.07 -3.67
N MET A 146 4.56 -22.28 -4.07
CA MET A 146 3.68 -23.17 -3.31
C MET A 146 4.45 -24.36 -2.72
N ASP A 147 5.75 -24.46 -2.95
CA ASP A 147 6.63 -25.50 -2.43
C ASP A 147 7.16 -25.10 -1.06
N ASP A 148 6.93 -25.95 -0.04
CA ASP A 148 7.29 -25.67 1.35
C ASP A 148 8.81 -25.57 1.57
N GLU A 149 9.60 -26.34 0.83
CA GLU A 149 11.08 -26.26 0.93
C GLU A 149 11.58 -24.95 0.34
N VAL A 150 11.05 -24.54 -0.80
CA VAL A 150 11.35 -23.22 -1.39
C VAL A 150 10.95 -22.11 -0.43
N LEU A 151 9.73 -22.13 0.11
CA LEU A 151 9.25 -21.12 1.06
C LEU A 151 10.12 -21.02 2.30
N LYS A 152 10.55 -22.16 2.85
CA LYS A 152 11.50 -22.21 3.98
C LYS A 152 12.85 -21.59 3.63
N ASN A 153 13.40 -21.93 2.46
CA ASN A 153 14.71 -21.42 2.01
C ASN A 153 14.68 -19.89 1.76
N ILE A 154 13.56 -19.38 1.25
CA ILE A 154 13.39 -17.93 1.04
C ILE A 154 12.85 -17.20 2.27
N LYS A 155 12.73 -17.85 3.41
CA LYS A 155 12.19 -17.29 4.67
C LYS A 155 10.84 -16.62 4.51
N ARG A 156 9.92 -17.30 3.83
CA ARG A 156 8.59 -16.77 3.55
C ARG A 156 7.49 -17.72 4.04
N SER A 157 6.48 -17.16 4.70
CA SER A 157 5.21 -17.82 4.94
C SER A 157 4.15 -17.27 4.01
N ASN A 158 3.40 -18.15 3.37
CA ASN A 158 2.24 -17.81 2.56
C ASN A 158 0.94 -18.09 3.33
N ILE A 159 -0.15 -17.55 2.81
CA ILE A 159 -1.48 -18.06 3.12
C ILE A 159 -1.67 -19.46 2.50
N SER A 160 -2.55 -20.28 3.07
CA SER A 160 -2.87 -21.56 2.44
C SER A 160 -3.57 -21.36 1.09
N TYR A 161 -3.48 -22.39 0.24
CA TYR A 161 -4.13 -22.37 -1.07
C TYR A 161 -5.65 -22.19 -0.97
N GLU A 162 -6.29 -22.89 0.00
CA GLU A 162 -7.72 -22.79 0.25
C GLU A 162 -8.12 -21.35 0.60
N LYS A 163 -7.34 -20.71 1.47
CA LYS A 163 -7.58 -19.33 1.88
C LYS A 163 -7.37 -18.34 0.72
N LEU A 164 -6.38 -18.61 -0.14
CA LEU A 164 -6.16 -17.81 -1.35
C LEU A 164 -7.38 -17.88 -2.28
N ILE A 165 -7.93 -19.07 -2.51
CA ILE A 165 -9.14 -19.25 -3.33
C ILE A 165 -10.35 -18.55 -2.72
N GLU A 166 -10.52 -18.65 -1.38
CA GLU A 166 -11.59 -17.94 -0.67
C GLU A 166 -11.49 -16.42 -0.87
N VAL A 167 -10.29 -15.85 -0.64
CA VAL A 167 -10.03 -14.42 -0.84
C VAL A 167 -10.30 -14.01 -2.29
N SER A 168 -9.78 -14.78 -3.25
CA SER A 168 -9.99 -14.51 -4.68
C SER A 168 -11.46 -14.49 -5.07
N LYS A 169 -12.27 -15.45 -4.55
CA LYS A 169 -13.72 -15.47 -4.79
C LYS A 169 -14.44 -14.26 -4.18
N ARG A 170 -14.05 -13.84 -2.97
CA ARG A 170 -14.63 -12.65 -2.33
C ARG A 170 -14.30 -11.37 -3.11
N VAL A 171 -13.04 -11.24 -3.55
CA VAL A 171 -12.60 -10.08 -4.34
C VAL A 171 -13.23 -10.07 -5.74
N SER A 172 -13.41 -11.24 -6.38
CA SER A 172 -14.05 -11.34 -7.71
C SER A 172 -15.51 -10.88 -7.73
N ASN A 173 -16.15 -10.82 -6.57
CA ASN A 173 -17.50 -10.26 -6.42
C ASN A 173 -17.48 -8.71 -6.29
N THR A 174 -16.31 -8.09 -6.32
CA THR A 174 -16.13 -6.64 -6.35
C THR A 174 -15.53 -6.23 -7.69
N GLU A 175 -15.53 -4.94 -8.03
CA GLU A 175 -14.84 -4.42 -9.22
C GLU A 175 -13.31 -4.38 -9.05
N ALA A 176 -12.78 -4.85 -7.92
CA ALA A 176 -11.35 -4.89 -7.64
C ALA A 176 -10.62 -5.90 -8.54
N SER A 177 -9.51 -5.49 -9.12
CA SER A 177 -8.63 -6.38 -9.88
C SER A 177 -7.52 -6.94 -8.98
N THR A 178 -7.18 -8.22 -9.17
CA THR A 178 -6.08 -8.87 -8.46
C THR A 178 -5.02 -9.35 -9.43
N TYR A 179 -3.77 -9.37 -8.99
CA TYR A 179 -2.67 -10.04 -9.69
C TYR A 179 -1.81 -10.81 -8.68
N SER A 180 -1.09 -11.82 -9.16
CA SER A 180 -0.17 -12.59 -8.34
C SER A 180 1.21 -12.63 -8.99
N GLU A 181 2.24 -12.72 -8.15
CA GLU A 181 3.63 -12.85 -8.55
C GLU A 181 4.18 -14.18 -8.07
N VAL A 182 5.00 -14.81 -8.93
CA VAL A 182 5.75 -16.04 -8.66
C VAL A 182 7.22 -15.81 -9.01
N ILE A 183 8.13 -16.51 -8.33
CA ILE A 183 9.57 -16.54 -8.61
C ILE A 183 9.96 -17.88 -9.20
#